data_1afe9470b920d19f4a985e923567adc5
#
_entry.id   1afe9470b920d19f4a985e923567adc5
#
_cell.length_a   1.000
_cell.length_b   1.000
_cell.length_c   1.000
_cell.angle_alpha   90.00
_cell.angle_beta   90.00
_cell.angle_gamma   90.00
#
_symmetry.space_group_name_H-M   'P 1'
#
loop_
_entity.id
_entity.type
_entity.pdbx_description
1 polymer ?
#
loop_
_entity_poly.entity_id
_entity_poly.type
_entity_poly.pdbx_seq_one_letter_code
_entity_poly.pdbx_strand_id
1 'polypeptide(L)' 'MTPGETWTWHCKHCRSSETLDDQDDAYRTARFHTITVHGVHDHAPTLEHQEAR' A
#
# COMPACT_ATOMS: atom_id res chain seq x y z
N MET A 1 8.26 15.85 10.30
CA MET A 1 8.14 14.43 10.01
C MET A 1 7.94 13.65 11.30
N THR A 2 6.96 12.78 11.35
CA THR A 2 6.65 12.03 12.55
C THR A 2 7.21 10.61 12.41
N PRO A 3 8.29 10.30 13.11
CA PRO A 3 8.84 8.96 13.02
C PRO A 3 7.87 7.94 13.59
N GLY A 4 7.78 6.81 12.94
CA GLY A 4 6.98 5.72 13.45
C GLY A 4 5.61 5.53 12.81
N GLU A 5 5.17 6.47 11.99
CA GLU A 5 3.93 6.26 11.24
C GLU A 5 4.24 5.50 9.96
N THR A 6 3.48 4.46 9.72
CA THR A 6 3.67 3.64 8.52
C THR A 6 2.32 3.30 7.92
N TRP A 7 2.36 2.92 6.66
CA TRP A 7 1.17 2.47 5.93
C TRP A 7 1.50 1.16 5.25
N THR A 8 0.65 0.16 5.46
CA THR A 8 0.83 -1.16 4.87
C THR A 8 -0.28 -1.39 3.86
N TRP A 9 0.10 -1.78 2.65
CA TRP A 9 -0.88 -2.16 1.65
C TRP A 9 -0.88 -3.67 1.48
N HIS A 10 -2.03 -4.21 1.15
CA HIS A 10 -2.21 -5.64 0.94
C HIS A 10 -2.84 -5.86 -0.42
N CYS A 11 -2.33 -6.83 -1.16
CA CYS A 11 -2.90 -7.20 -2.43
C CYS A 11 -3.93 -8.31 -2.22
N LYS A 12 -5.15 -8.09 -2.74
CA LYS A 12 -6.22 -9.07 -2.61
C LYS A 12 -6.04 -10.25 -3.54
N HIS A 13 -5.30 -10.07 -4.61
CA HIS A 13 -5.14 -11.07 -5.65
C HIS A 13 -3.98 -12.01 -5.39
N CYS A 14 -3.10 -11.61 -4.54
CA CYS A 14 -1.97 -12.43 -4.13
C CYS A 14 -1.66 -12.09 -2.68
N ARG A 15 -0.63 -12.67 -2.11
CA ARG A 15 -0.33 -12.44 -0.71
C ARG A 15 0.75 -11.39 -0.49
N SER A 16 0.93 -10.54 -1.48
CA SER A 16 1.92 -9.48 -1.39
C SER A 16 1.45 -8.39 -0.44
N SER A 17 2.37 -7.88 0.33
CA SER A 17 2.12 -6.72 1.17
C SER A 17 3.43 -6.00 1.36
N GLU A 18 3.34 -4.71 1.70
CA GLU A 18 4.53 -3.91 1.89
C GLU A 18 4.20 -2.75 2.83
N THR A 19 5.16 -2.41 3.66
CA THR A 19 5.01 -1.31 4.61
C THR A 19 5.93 -0.17 4.20
N LEU A 20 5.36 1.03 4.10
CA LEU A 20 6.11 2.23 3.76
C LEU A 20 5.81 3.30 4.80
N ASP A 21 6.70 4.28 4.89
CA ASP A 21 6.53 5.35 5.88
C ASP A 21 5.95 6.62 5.27
N ASP A 22 5.44 6.53 4.05
CA ASP A 22 4.75 7.64 3.39
C ASP A 22 3.45 7.11 2.79
N GLN A 23 2.34 7.76 3.14
CA GLN A 23 1.03 7.33 2.68
C GLN A 23 0.92 7.39 1.15
N ASP A 24 1.42 8.46 0.56
CA ASP A 24 1.33 8.64 -0.88
C ASP A 24 2.12 7.57 -1.61
N ASP A 25 3.30 7.27 -1.13
CA ASP A 25 4.13 6.23 -1.71
C ASP A 25 3.49 4.86 -1.55
N ALA A 26 2.90 4.59 -0.40
CA ALA A 26 2.21 3.32 -0.18
C ALA A 26 1.05 3.16 -1.15
N TYR A 27 0.28 4.20 -1.37
CA TYR A 27 -0.84 4.17 -2.30
C TYR A 27 -0.36 3.93 -3.72
N ARG A 28 0.66 4.66 -4.13
CA ARG A 28 1.22 4.52 -5.47
C ARG A 28 1.80 3.14 -5.71
N THR A 29 2.53 2.62 -4.73
CA THR A 29 3.15 1.30 -4.85
C THR A 29 2.09 0.22 -4.96
N ALA A 30 1.04 0.30 -4.14
CA ALA A 30 -0.04 -0.66 -4.18
C ALA A 30 -0.77 -0.62 -5.51
N ARG A 31 -1.03 0.57 -6.00
CA ARG A 31 -1.72 0.74 -7.26
C ARG A 31 -0.89 0.25 -8.42
N PHE A 32 0.40 0.57 -8.41
CA PHE A 32 1.32 0.12 -9.44
C PHE A 32 1.37 -1.40 -9.49
N HIS A 33 1.44 -2.04 -8.33
CA HIS A 33 1.44 -3.49 -8.23
C HIS A 33 0.17 -4.08 -8.83
N THR A 34 -0.98 -3.53 -8.46
CA THR A 34 -2.27 -4.04 -8.92
C THR A 34 -2.40 -3.92 -10.44
N ILE A 35 -1.94 -2.81 -10.99
CA ILE A 35 -2.04 -2.58 -12.42
C ILE A 35 -1.06 -3.45 -13.19
N THR A 36 0.20 -3.51 -12.76
CA THR A 36 1.24 -4.19 -13.53
C THR A 36 1.21 -5.70 -13.37
N VAL A 37 0.85 -6.17 -12.19
CA VAL A 37 0.86 -7.61 -11.92
C VAL A 37 -0.46 -8.25 -12.28
N HIS A 38 -1.56 -7.59 -11.99
CA HIS A 38 -2.89 -8.17 -12.13
C HIS A 38 -3.74 -7.51 -13.21
N GLY A 39 -3.31 -6.39 -13.76
CA GLY A 39 -4.04 -5.70 -14.81
C GLY A 39 -5.34 -5.07 -14.37
N VAL A 40 -5.49 -4.81 -13.08
CA VAL A 40 -6.72 -4.24 -12.53
C VAL A 40 -6.52 -2.73 -12.36
N HIS A 41 -7.38 -1.94 -13.01
CA HIS A 41 -7.23 -0.49 -13.04
C HIS A 41 -8.25 0.25 -12.20
N ASP A 42 -9.36 -0.37 -11.88
CA ASP A 42 -10.47 0.29 -11.21
C ASP A 42 -10.63 -0.15 -9.76
N HIS A 43 -9.58 -0.67 -9.17
CA HIS A 43 -9.62 -1.16 -7.82
C HIS A 43 -8.73 -0.31 -6.93
N ALA A 44 -9.31 0.33 -5.93
CA ALA A 44 -8.55 1.14 -5.00
C ALA A 44 -7.80 0.25 -4.02
N PRO A 45 -6.52 0.52 -3.78
CA PRO A 45 -5.78 -0.28 -2.82
C PRO A 45 -6.25 -0.03 -1.39
N THR A 46 -6.12 -1.06 -0.58
CA THR A 46 -6.46 -0.96 0.84
C THR A 46 -5.18 -0.66 1.62
N LEU A 47 -5.18 0.44 2.33
CA LEU A 47 -4.06 0.84 3.15
C LEU A 47 -4.41 0.69 4.62
N GLU A 48 -3.45 0.23 5.38
CA GLU A 48 -3.58 0.10 6.81
C GLU A 48 -2.61 1.08 7.46
N HIS A 49 -3.13 2.05 8.18
CA HIS A 49 -2.32 3.04 8.86
C HIS A 49 -1.90 2.52 10.22
N GLN A 50 -0.62 2.55 10.47
CA GLN A 50 -0.06 2.11 11.73
C GLN A 50 0.67 3.26 12.39
N GLU A 51 0.28 3.53 13.61
CA GLU A 51 0.84 4.61 14.39
C GLU A 51 1.77 4.00 15.41
N ALA A 52 3.05 4.34 15.32
CA ALA A 52 4.01 3.87 16.31
C ALA A 52 4.03 4.80 17.50
N ARG A 53 4.29 4.27 18.67
CA ARG A 53 4.35 5.06 19.89
C ARG A 53 5.70 4.98 20.53
#